data_29263fc5efe81429a01c66d29ae5708e
#
_entry.id   29263fc5efe81429a01c66d29ae5708e
#
_cell.length_a   1.000
_cell.length_b   1.000
_cell.length_c   1.000
_cell.angle_alpha   90.00
_cell.angle_beta   90.00
_cell.angle_gamma   90.00
#
_symmetry.space_group_name_H-M   'P 1'
#
loop_
_entity.id
_entity.type
_entity.pdbx_description
1 polymer ?
#
loop_
_entity_poly.entity_id
_entity_poly.type
_entity_poly.pdbx_seq_one_letter_code
_entity_poly.pdbx_strand_id
1 'polypeptide(L)'
;MTSWLAHGNRILISALTAALSAQLLKFVLYAIGRRKAQYERLFGAGGMPSSHSAMVAALVFSIAFRYGWKSPDFAISSVFGLIVLYDALSVRRTVGLQSRYLNRLARSDDYPDGDKSLPEFVGHTPMEVIAGTLWGLLISRLFY
;
A
#
# COMPACT_ATOMS: atom_id res chain seq x y z
N MET A 1 6.73 33.26 -5.24
CA MET A 1 6.71 32.08 -4.31
C MET A 1 5.53 31.13 -4.55
N THR A 2 4.52 31.51 -5.31
CA THR A 2 3.28 30.75 -5.56
C THR A 2 3.34 29.77 -6.75
N SER A 3 4.26 29.94 -7.71
CA SER A 3 4.37 29.07 -8.90
C SER A 3 4.98 27.70 -8.60
N TRP A 4 5.80 27.58 -7.56
CA TRP A 4 6.46 26.33 -7.17
C TRP A 4 5.46 25.32 -6.57
N LEU A 5 4.53 25.80 -5.76
CA LEU A 5 3.45 25.01 -5.17
C LEU A 5 2.41 24.56 -6.21
N ALA A 6 2.21 25.38 -7.26
CA ALA A 6 1.18 25.07 -8.26
C ALA A 6 1.57 23.93 -9.24
N HIS A 7 2.85 23.62 -9.46
CA HIS A 7 3.25 22.72 -10.53
C HIS A 7 4.15 21.55 -10.10
N GLY A 8 5.08 21.74 -9.17
CA GLY A 8 6.00 20.66 -8.74
C GLY A 8 5.35 19.66 -7.79
N ASN A 9 4.51 20.14 -6.88
CA ASN A 9 3.98 19.32 -5.78
C ASN A 9 2.70 18.54 -6.09
N ARG A 10 2.02 18.76 -7.23
CA ARG A 10 0.76 18.05 -7.53
C ARG A 10 0.95 16.54 -7.62
N ILE A 11 2.05 16.09 -8.20
CA ILE A 11 2.36 14.65 -8.30
C ILE A 11 2.56 14.05 -6.91
N LEU A 12 3.37 14.69 -6.07
CA LEU A 12 3.60 14.25 -4.70
C LEU A 12 2.32 14.32 -3.86
N ILE A 13 1.56 15.42 -3.97
CA ILE A 13 0.30 15.59 -3.26
C ILE A 13 -0.69 14.52 -3.68
N SER A 14 -0.82 14.23 -4.98
CA SER A 14 -1.67 13.15 -5.49
C SER A 14 -1.29 11.80 -4.89
N ALA A 15 0.00 11.45 -4.89
CA ALA A 15 0.50 10.20 -4.33
C ALA A 15 0.21 10.07 -2.83
N LEU A 16 0.49 11.13 -2.05
CA LEU A 16 0.21 11.14 -0.60
C LEU A 16 -1.30 11.11 -0.32
N THR A 17 -2.11 11.85 -1.09
CA THR A 17 -3.57 11.82 -0.96
C THR A 17 -4.12 10.44 -1.25
N ALA A 18 -3.60 9.75 -2.27
CA ALA A 18 -3.99 8.38 -2.59
C ALA A 18 -3.67 7.41 -1.45
N ALA A 19 -2.49 7.53 -0.84
CA ALA A 19 -2.10 6.69 0.29
C ALA A 19 -3.00 6.94 1.52
N LEU A 20 -3.17 8.20 1.90
CA LEU A 20 -3.95 8.58 3.09
C LEU A 20 -5.44 8.25 2.92
N SER A 21 -6.02 8.54 1.76
CA SER A 21 -7.43 8.23 1.46
C SER A 21 -7.68 6.72 1.39
N ALA A 22 -6.74 5.94 0.83
CA ALA A 22 -6.81 4.48 0.85
C ALA A 22 -6.77 3.93 2.29
N GLN A 23 -5.93 4.51 3.16
CA GLN A 23 -5.85 4.13 4.56
C GLN A 23 -7.14 4.49 5.31
N LEU A 24 -7.70 5.67 5.06
CA LEU A 24 -8.99 6.08 5.64
C LEU A 24 -10.14 5.17 5.16
N LEU A 25 -10.20 4.89 3.85
CA LEU A 25 -11.20 3.98 3.29
C LEU A 25 -11.11 2.59 3.92
N LYS A 26 -9.91 2.07 4.11
CA LYS A 26 -9.67 0.82 4.82
C LYS A 26 -10.28 0.86 6.22
N PHE A 27 -10.00 1.93 6.99
CA PHE A 27 -10.57 2.11 8.32
C PHE A 27 -12.10 2.09 8.32
N VAL A 28 -12.72 2.84 7.41
CA VAL A 28 -14.18 2.91 7.27
C VAL A 28 -14.78 1.54 6.94
N LEU A 29 -14.17 0.80 6.01
CA LEU A 29 -14.63 -0.54 5.63
C LEU A 29 -14.54 -1.53 6.80
N TYR A 30 -13.49 -1.44 7.63
CA TYR A 30 -13.37 -2.24 8.85
C TYR A 30 -14.41 -1.86 9.90
N ALA A 31 -14.66 -0.57 10.10
CA ALA A 31 -15.65 -0.07 11.07
C ALA A 31 -17.08 -0.53 10.70
N ILE A 32 -17.46 -0.45 9.41
CA ILE A 32 -18.76 -0.89 8.91
C ILE A 32 -18.91 -2.41 9.00
N GLY A 33 -17.85 -3.17 8.75
CA GLY A 33 -17.87 -4.64 8.76
C GLY A 33 -18.02 -5.27 10.15
N ARG A 34 -18.27 -4.48 11.22
CA ARG A 34 -18.44 -4.92 12.63
C ARG A 34 -17.36 -5.89 13.14
N ARG A 35 -16.28 -6.04 12.45
CA ARG A 35 -15.11 -6.76 12.97
C ARG A 35 -14.48 -5.82 13.97
N LYS A 36 -14.44 -6.23 15.27
CA LYS A 36 -13.79 -5.49 16.36
C LYS A 36 -12.57 -4.81 15.77
N ALA A 37 -12.55 -3.46 15.84
CA ALA A 37 -11.49 -2.66 15.24
C ALA A 37 -10.17 -3.11 15.86
N GLN A 38 -9.49 -4.00 15.15
CA GLN A 38 -8.13 -4.35 15.50
C GLN A 38 -7.30 -3.17 15.04
N TYR A 39 -7.12 -2.20 15.93
CA TYR A 39 -6.29 -1.01 15.69
C TYR A 39 -4.90 -1.37 15.18
N GLU A 40 -4.40 -2.55 15.53
CA GLU A 40 -3.16 -3.13 15.01
C GLU A 40 -3.15 -3.29 13.48
N ARG A 41 -4.32 -3.50 12.86
CA ARG A 41 -4.43 -3.58 11.39
C ARG A 41 -4.44 -2.22 10.69
N LEU A 42 -4.69 -1.14 11.41
CA LEU A 42 -4.58 0.22 10.85
C LEU A 42 -3.13 0.57 10.49
N PHE A 43 -2.20 0.10 11.31
CA PHE A 43 -0.77 0.27 11.09
C PHE A 43 -0.13 -0.95 10.41
N GLY A 44 -0.88 -2.05 10.26
CA GLY A 44 -0.46 -3.26 9.58
C GLY A 44 -0.41 -3.12 8.05
N ALA A 45 0.49 -3.86 7.41
CA ALA A 45 0.69 -3.85 5.96
C ALA A 45 -0.40 -4.61 5.17
N GLY A 46 -1.47 -5.12 5.81
CA GLY A 46 -2.55 -5.85 5.15
C GLY A 46 -3.85 -5.06 5.02
N GLY A 47 -4.81 -5.60 4.25
CA GLY A 47 -6.17 -5.06 4.09
C GLY A 47 -6.40 -4.25 2.81
N MET A 48 -7.68 -4.12 2.43
CA MET A 48 -8.14 -3.53 1.16
C MET A 48 -8.71 -2.13 1.38
N PRO A 49 -8.36 -1.15 0.51
CA PRO A 49 -7.34 -1.21 -0.55
C PRO A 49 -5.91 -1.07 0.00
N SER A 50 -4.90 -1.53 -0.78
CA SER A 50 -3.49 -1.33 -0.45
C SER A 50 -3.08 0.14 -0.58
N SER A 51 -2.66 0.77 0.51
CA SER A 51 -2.22 2.17 0.50
C SER A 51 -0.90 2.39 -0.25
N HIS A 52 0.03 1.41 -0.21
CA HIS A 52 1.27 1.47 -0.98
C HIS A 52 1.01 1.36 -2.49
N SER A 53 0.12 0.46 -2.90
CA SER A 53 -0.28 0.33 -4.30
C SER A 53 -1.00 1.59 -4.79
N ALA A 54 -1.87 2.19 -3.96
CA ALA A 54 -2.54 3.44 -4.28
C ALA A 54 -1.55 4.59 -4.46
N MET A 55 -0.57 4.70 -3.55
CA MET A 55 0.45 5.74 -3.61
C MET A 55 1.29 5.65 -4.88
N VAL A 56 1.85 4.46 -5.16
CA VAL A 56 2.74 4.29 -6.31
C VAL A 56 1.98 4.37 -7.63
N ALA A 57 0.74 3.89 -7.70
CA ALA A 57 -0.11 4.04 -8.86
C ALA A 57 -0.45 5.53 -9.12
N ALA A 58 -0.82 6.28 -8.09
CA ALA A 58 -1.07 7.70 -8.23
C ALA A 58 0.17 8.47 -8.70
N LEU A 59 1.37 8.11 -8.20
CA LEU A 59 2.62 8.66 -8.69
C LEU A 59 2.80 8.42 -10.19
N VAL A 60 2.71 7.17 -10.62
CA VAL A 60 2.92 6.75 -12.02
C VAL A 60 1.91 7.42 -12.95
N PHE A 61 0.62 7.37 -12.62
CA PHE A 61 -0.43 7.96 -13.45
C PHE A 61 -0.37 9.49 -13.47
N SER A 62 -0.04 10.14 -12.35
CA SER A 62 0.16 11.60 -12.32
C SER A 62 1.30 12.04 -13.23
N ILE A 63 2.40 11.29 -13.27
CA ILE A 63 3.52 11.53 -14.19
C ILE A 63 3.07 11.32 -15.63
N ALA A 64 2.35 10.24 -15.93
CA ALA A 64 1.82 9.95 -17.25
C ALA A 64 0.90 11.06 -17.77
N PHE A 65 -0.02 11.55 -16.92
CA PHE A 65 -0.95 12.62 -17.29
C PHE A 65 -0.25 13.97 -17.49
N ARG A 66 0.82 14.24 -16.75
CA ARG A 66 1.54 15.50 -16.80
C ARG A 66 2.59 15.56 -17.91
N TYR A 67 3.40 14.51 -18.04
CA TYR A 67 4.58 14.50 -18.91
C TYR A 67 4.42 13.56 -20.12
N GLY A 68 3.33 12.79 -20.15
CA GLY A 68 3.03 11.84 -21.22
C GLY A 68 3.65 10.46 -20.98
N TRP A 69 3.03 9.47 -21.59
CA TRP A 69 3.39 8.05 -21.50
C TRP A 69 4.76 7.69 -22.12
N LYS A 70 5.32 8.61 -22.91
CA LYS A 70 6.63 8.43 -23.55
C LYS A 70 7.77 9.12 -22.82
N SER A 71 7.50 9.78 -21.69
CA SER A 71 8.53 10.49 -20.94
C SER A 71 9.47 9.54 -20.21
N PRO A 72 10.75 9.87 -20.06
CA PRO A 72 11.67 9.12 -19.22
C PRO A 72 11.20 8.99 -17.77
N ASP A 73 10.58 10.04 -17.25
CA ASP A 73 10.02 10.04 -15.88
C ASP A 73 8.93 8.98 -15.72
N PHE A 74 8.08 8.81 -16.74
CA PHE A 74 7.08 7.74 -16.73
C PHE A 74 7.74 6.36 -16.74
N ALA A 75 8.77 6.16 -17.53
CA ALA A 75 9.48 4.88 -17.58
C ALA A 75 10.10 4.54 -16.22
N ILE A 76 10.80 5.49 -15.60
CA ILE A 76 11.44 5.33 -14.30
C ILE A 76 10.39 5.05 -13.21
N SER A 77 9.33 5.86 -13.15
CA SER A 77 8.28 5.69 -12.16
C SER A 77 7.52 4.38 -12.33
N SER A 78 7.33 3.91 -13.57
CA SER A 78 6.68 2.63 -13.86
C SER A 78 7.51 1.46 -13.36
N VAL A 79 8.82 1.45 -13.62
CA VAL A 79 9.72 0.41 -13.11
C VAL A 79 9.72 0.40 -11.58
N PHE A 80 9.83 1.58 -10.95
CA PHE A 80 9.74 1.71 -9.50
C PHE A 80 8.39 1.18 -8.98
N GLY A 81 7.29 1.54 -9.64
CA GLY A 81 5.95 1.08 -9.31
C GLY A 81 5.82 -0.44 -9.35
N LEU A 82 6.33 -1.06 -10.40
CA LEU A 82 6.33 -2.53 -10.54
C LEU A 82 7.14 -3.21 -9.44
N ILE A 83 8.29 -2.66 -9.04
CA ILE A 83 9.10 -3.20 -7.94
C ILE A 83 8.30 -3.14 -6.62
N VAL A 84 7.64 -2.02 -6.32
CA VAL A 84 6.82 -1.87 -5.11
C VAL A 84 5.63 -2.83 -5.11
N LEU A 85 4.94 -3.00 -6.24
CA LEU A 85 3.82 -3.94 -6.36
C LEU A 85 4.28 -5.39 -6.22
N TYR A 86 5.42 -5.73 -6.81
CA TYR A 86 6.01 -7.06 -6.68
C TYR A 86 6.42 -7.36 -5.23
N ASP A 87 7.08 -6.42 -4.54
CA ASP A 87 7.41 -6.54 -3.11
C ASP A 87 6.15 -6.84 -2.27
N ALA A 88 5.08 -6.06 -2.49
CA ALA A 88 3.83 -6.22 -1.77
C ALA A 88 3.18 -7.60 -1.97
N LEU A 89 3.24 -8.15 -3.20
CA LEU A 89 2.61 -9.43 -3.57
C LEU A 89 3.47 -10.65 -3.23
N SER A 90 4.79 -10.52 -3.26
CA SER A 90 5.74 -11.63 -3.16
C SER A 90 6.47 -11.60 -1.82
N VAL A 91 7.45 -10.71 -1.67
CA VAL A 91 8.38 -10.71 -0.53
C VAL A 91 7.64 -10.58 0.79
N ARG A 92 6.81 -9.56 0.94
CA ARG A 92 6.06 -9.30 2.18
C ARG A 92 5.07 -10.41 2.50
N ARG A 93 4.42 -10.98 1.50
CA ARG A 93 3.52 -12.11 1.68
C ARG A 93 4.25 -13.33 2.19
N THR A 94 5.43 -13.62 1.64
CA THR A 94 6.28 -14.72 2.09
C THR A 94 6.71 -14.51 3.55
N VAL A 95 7.13 -13.29 3.93
CA VAL A 95 7.45 -12.95 5.32
C VAL A 95 6.27 -13.20 6.25
N GLY A 96 5.05 -12.81 5.87
CA GLY A 96 3.85 -13.08 6.68
C GLY A 96 3.56 -14.58 6.85
N LEU A 97 3.79 -15.39 5.82
CA LEU A 97 3.68 -16.85 5.92
C LEU A 97 4.75 -17.43 6.84
N GLN A 98 6.00 -16.99 6.71
CA GLN A 98 7.10 -17.39 7.59
C GLN A 98 6.81 -17.05 9.05
N SER A 99 6.33 -15.82 9.33
CA SER A 99 5.91 -15.41 10.68
C SER A 99 4.84 -16.35 11.25
N ARG A 100 3.88 -16.76 10.42
CA ARG A 100 2.83 -17.69 10.85
C ARG A 100 3.38 -19.08 11.20
N TYR A 101 4.33 -19.60 10.42
CA TYR A 101 5.01 -20.88 10.74
C TYR A 101 5.83 -20.75 12.01
N LEU A 102 6.62 -19.68 12.16
CA LEU A 102 7.43 -19.45 13.35
C LEU A 102 6.58 -19.29 14.61
N ASN A 103 5.46 -18.56 14.53
CA ASN A 103 4.54 -18.41 15.66
C ASN A 103 3.90 -19.77 16.07
N ARG A 104 3.68 -20.67 15.11
CA ARG A 104 3.19 -22.02 15.44
C ARG A 104 4.25 -22.86 16.15
N LEU A 105 5.51 -22.79 15.70
CA LEU A 105 6.63 -23.47 16.34
C LEU A 105 6.89 -22.94 17.75
N ALA A 106 6.85 -21.61 17.93
CA ALA A 106 7.05 -20.96 19.21
C ALA A 106 5.95 -21.26 20.26
N ARG A 107 4.79 -21.74 19.83
CA ARG A 107 3.70 -22.19 20.73
C ARG A 107 3.81 -23.66 21.12
N SER A 108 4.80 -24.41 20.63
CA SER A 108 5.09 -25.76 21.11
C SER A 108 5.80 -25.67 22.46
N ASP A 109 5.58 -26.68 23.34
CA ASP A 109 6.10 -26.72 24.71
C ASP A 109 7.63 -26.65 24.82
N ASP A 110 8.34 -26.74 23.69
CA ASP A 110 9.79 -26.67 23.61
C ASP A 110 10.36 -25.24 23.65
N TYR A 111 9.51 -24.19 23.56
CA TYR A 111 9.93 -22.77 23.57
C TYR A 111 9.10 -21.92 24.55
N PRO A 112 9.41 -21.99 25.85
CA PRO A 112 8.65 -21.29 26.90
C PRO A 112 8.70 -19.76 26.82
N ASP A 113 9.67 -19.17 26.12
CA ASP A 113 9.84 -17.72 25.96
C ASP A 113 9.07 -17.11 24.76
N GLY A 114 8.17 -17.83 24.13
CA GLY A 114 7.43 -17.47 22.91
C GLY A 114 6.36 -16.38 23.05
N ASP A 115 6.47 -15.46 24.01
CA ASP A 115 5.45 -14.43 24.31
C ASP A 115 5.41 -13.27 23.31
N LYS A 116 6.33 -13.19 22.34
CA LYS A 116 6.34 -12.19 21.27
C LYS A 116 5.92 -12.79 19.94
N SER A 117 4.63 -12.73 19.65
CA SER A 117 4.14 -13.15 18.33
C SER A 117 4.66 -12.23 17.21
N LEU A 118 5.24 -12.85 16.18
CA LEU A 118 5.66 -12.14 14.97
C LEU A 118 4.43 -11.66 14.18
N PRO A 119 4.51 -10.50 13.50
CA PRO A 119 3.41 -10.00 12.67
C PRO A 119 3.08 -10.97 11.53
N GLU A 120 1.85 -11.51 11.52
CA GLU A 120 1.40 -12.47 10.49
C GLU A 120 0.74 -11.80 9.28
N PHE A 121 0.22 -10.59 9.47
CA PHE A 121 -0.50 -9.84 8.45
C PHE A 121 0.45 -8.90 7.70
N VAL A 122 1.52 -9.45 7.17
CA VAL A 122 2.50 -8.75 6.35
C VAL A 122 2.29 -9.15 4.89
N GLY A 123 2.18 -8.15 4.00
CA GLY A 123 1.92 -8.38 2.59
C GLY A 123 0.44 -8.25 2.21
N HIS A 124 0.20 -8.23 0.91
CA HIS A 124 -1.11 -7.99 0.33
C HIS A 124 -1.56 -9.14 -0.56
N THR A 125 -2.85 -9.34 -0.66
CA THR A 125 -3.45 -10.21 -1.68
C THR A 125 -3.46 -9.48 -3.04
N PRO A 126 -3.51 -10.21 -4.17
CA PRO A 126 -3.64 -9.58 -5.49
C PRO A 126 -4.84 -8.63 -5.59
N MET A 127 -5.96 -8.96 -4.99
CA MET A 127 -7.17 -8.12 -4.99
C MET A 127 -6.96 -6.81 -4.24
N GLU A 128 -6.23 -6.82 -3.11
CA GLU A 128 -5.90 -5.61 -2.35
C GLU A 128 -4.99 -4.68 -3.16
N VAL A 129 -4.05 -5.25 -3.91
CA VAL A 129 -3.14 -4.52 -4.80
C VAL A 129 -3.89 -3.91 -5.97
N ILE A 130 -4.74 -4.70 -6.64
CA ILE A 130 -5.58 -4.21 -7.75
C ILE A 130 -6.48 -3.06 -7.27
N ALA A 131 -7.19 -3.25 -6.16
CA ALA A 131 -8.06 -2.21 -5.59
C ALA A 131 -7.27 -0.93 -5.24
N GLY A 132 -6.06 -1.07 -4.66
CA GLY A 132 -5.18 0.05 -4.39
C GLY A 132 -4.72 0.78 -5.66
N THR A 133 -4.33 0.01 -6.69
CA THR A 133 -3.91 0.57 -7.99
C THR A 133 -5.04 1.35 -8.66
N LEU A 134 -6.25 0.82 -8.68
CA LEU A 134 -7.44 1.50 -9.22
C LEU A 134 -7.77 2.76 -8.41
N TRP A 135 -7.65 2.70 -7.09
CA TRP A 135 -7.81 3.85 -6.22
C TRP A 135 -6.80 4.95 -6.51
N GLY A 136 -5.51 4.58 -6.68
CA GLY A 136 -4.45 5.52 -7.04
C GLY A 136 -4.68 6.18 -8.42
N LEU A 137 -5.14 5.41 -9.41
CA LEU A 137 -5.54 5.94 -10.72
C LEU A 137 -6.69 6.96 -10.57
N LEU A 138 -7.72 6.62 -9.80
CA LEU A 138 -8.86 7.52 -9.56
C LEU A 138 -8.40 8.84 -8.92
N ILE A 139 -7.62 8.75 -7.85
CA ILE A 139 -7.11 9.96 -7.17
C ILE A 139 -6.24 10.78 -8.11
N SER A 140 -5.31 10.15 -8.86
CA SER A 140 -4.47 10.89 -9.82
C SER A 140 -5.30 11.64 -10.86
N ARG A 141 -6.42 11.06 -11.32
CA ARG A 141 -7.33 11.69 -12.28
C ARG A 141 -8.03 12.94 -11.74
N LEU A 142 -8.20 13.04 -10.42
CA LEU A 142 -8.80 14.24 -9.79
C LEU A 142 -7.82 15.43 -9.77
N PHE A 143 -6.52 15.19 -9.94
CA PHE A 143 -5.48 16.22 -9.95
C PHE A 143 -5.10 16.67 -11.38
N TYR A 144 -5.49 15.92 -12.40
CA TYR A 144 -5.16 16.11 -13.82
C TYR A 144 -6.36 15.86 -14.74
#